data_e7f3f67526d9eea1052c1a29f7bb47bb
#
_entry.id   e7f3f67526d9eea1052c1a29f7bb47bb
#
_cell.length_a   1.000
_cell.length_b   1.000
_cell.length_c   1.000
_cell.angle_alpha   90.00
_cell.angle_beta   90.00
_cell.angle_gamma   90.00
#
_symmetry.space_group_name_H-M   'P 1'
#
loop_
_entity.id
_entity.type
_entity.pdbx_description
1 polymer ?
#
loop_
_entity_poly.entity_id
_entity_poly.type
_entity_poly.pdbx_seq_one_letter_code
_entity_poly.pdbx_strand_id
1 'polypeptide(L)'
;MKKPQCDHIVFSREQGAMNTMTQSQNLIPVEQARSLVLDAVEPLDCENVSLLEAIGRISASDHVSDIDISPFDHSAMDGFALVASDIENASPENPIELPVVAEVPAGDFYEGVVSSGSCVRIMTGAPVPEGADTVVKYEIVTNVENEGHAPGKVAFTAPSKPGANIRSKGEEVAAGQIAIKAGEVISPAGAGLLASCGLSYVEVYRRPRVAVLAIGSELVDPDTLPEKGQIRDGNSYAIGASVLKAGGIPVLFSIVPDEKDVLTKTVLEATEGCDFVVTTGGASTGDYDFIEDVVRENGTLLMDFVNMRPGKAQTFGFVNDTPVFGLSGNPAAAYCGFEMLVRPALRKMQGYLAFDRPHVWARLTNDAKKKDARRIYLRSTLERKEDGTVQVRPAKSQSSGLFSPFQSGNCLAVLPEGVPESKKIEAGTLVQCLLLDVDEGVVI
;
A
#
# COMPACT_ATOMS: atom_id res chain seq x y z
N MET A 1 -14.66 27.22 12.97
CA MET A 1 -15.47 26.08 13.48
C MET A 1 -14.78 25.54 14.72
N LYS A 2 -15.51 25.34 15.81
CA LYS A 2 -14.93 24.96 17.11
C LYS A 2 -14.45 23.52 17.10
N LYS A 3 -13.22 23.28 17.62
CA LYS A 3 -12.68 21.94 17.88
C LYS A 3 -13.59 21.19 18.88
N PRO A 4 -13.85 19.90 18.73
CA PRO A 4 -14.49 19.12 19.76
C PRO A 4 -13.54 18.93 20.95
N GLN A 5 -14.08 19.14 22.14
CA GLN A 5 -13.43 18.99 23.43
C GLN A 5 -13.35 17.49 23.75
N CYS A 6 -12.15 16.96 23.94
CA CYS A 6 -11.95 15.59 24.46
C CYS A 6 -12.34 15.53 25.93
N ASP A 7 -13.28 14.66 26.25
CA ASP A 7 -13.64 14.33 27.63
C ASP A 7 -12.50 13.50 28.26
N HIS A 8 -11.95 14.04 29.33
CA HIS A 8 -10.93 13.41 30.14
C HIS A 8 -11.50 12.18 30.87
N ILE A 9 -11.00 10.99 30.51
CA ILE A 9 -11.20 9.79 31.32
C ILE A 9 -10.31 9.91 32.57
N VAL A 10 -10.94 10.20 33.69
CA VAL A 10 -10.28 10.29 34.99
C VAL A 10 -10.10 8.89 35.57
N PHE A 11 -8.86 8.38 35.61
CA PHE A 11 -8.54 7.22 36.42
C PHE A 11 -8.29 7.64 37.87
N SER A 12 -9.11 7.12 38.79
CA SER A 12 -8.98 7.32 40.23
C SER A 12 -7.68 6.71 40.75
N ARG A 13 -6.90 7.53 41.47
CA ARG A 13 -5.74 7.10 42.27
C ARG A 13 -6.23 6.38 43.53
N GLU A 14 -5.92 5.10 43.65
CA GLU A 14 -5.79 4.47 44.94
C GLU A 14 -4.31 4.26 45.26
N GLN A 15 -3.84 4.92 46.33
CA GLN A 15 -2.54 4.71 46.97
C GLN A 15 -2.63 3.48 47.88
N GLY A 16 -1.79 2.49 47.68
CA GLY A 16 -1.70 1.32 48.54
C GLY A 16 -0.33 0.62 48.44
N ALA A 17 0.48 0.82 49.49
CA ALA A 17 1.52 -0.06 50.05
C ALA A 17 2.57 -0.69 49.11
N MET A 18 3.78 -0.20 49.25
CA MET A 18 5.06 -0.78 48.83
C MET A 18 5.22 -2.21 49.39
N ASN A 19 5.17 -3.21 48.52
CA ASN A 19 5.63 -4.55 48.80
C ASN A 19 6.59 -4.96 47.68
N THR A 20 7.85 -5.21 48.04
CA THR A 20 8.89 -5.80 47.20
C THR A 20 8.51 -7.23 46.84
N MET A 21 7.69 -7.38 45.79
CA MET A 21 7.50 -8.61 45.05
C MET A 21 8.04 -8.39 43.65
N THR A 22 8.84 -9.36 43.17
CA THR A 22 9.22 -9.50 41.77
C THR A 22 8.05 -9.14 40.87
N GLN A 23 8.08 -7.94 40.23
CA GLN A 23 7.06 -7.46 39.32
C GLN A 23 6.96 -8.47 38.15
N SER A 24 5.92 -9.27 38.13
CA SER A 24 5.49 -9.93 36.91
C SER A 24 5.13 -8.83 35.92
N GLN A 25 6.04 -8.53 35.01
CA GLN A 25 5.83 -7.52 33.95
C GLN A 25 4.50 -7.85 33.26
N ASN A 26 3.56 -6.93 33.30
CA ASN A 26 2.23 -7.13 32.75
C ASN A 26 2.30 -7.03 31.24
N LEU A 27 2.52 -8.18 30.56
CA LEU A 27 2.60 -8.26 29.10
C LEU A 27 1.21 -8.10 28.53
N ILE A 28 0.97 -7.02 27.78
CA ILE A 28 -0.30 -6.85 27.06
C ILE A 28 -0.31 -7.67 25.76
N PRO A 29 -1.47 -8.23 25.37
CA PRO A 29 -1.62 -8.90 24.08
C PRO A 29 -1.24 -8.01 22.91
N VAL A 30 -0.73 -8.59 21.82
CA VAL A 30 -0.33 -7.85 20.63
C VAL A 30 -1.49 -7.03 20.04
N GLU A 31 -2.70 -7.57 20.05
CA GLU A 31 -3.92 -6.88 19.59
C GLU A 31 -4.22 -5.64 20.44
N GLN A 32 -4.10 -5.75 21.74
CA GLN A 32 -4.32 -4.63 22.65
C GLN A 32 -3.24 -3.55 22.45
N ALA A 33 -1.97 -3.94 22.35
CA ALA A 33 -0.87 -3.03 22.02
C ALA A 33 -1.13 -2.28 20.71
N ARG A 34 -1.57 -3.02 19.71
CA ARG A 34 -1.91 -2.47 18.39
C ARG A 34 -3.09 -1.49 18.47
N SER A 35 -4.16 -1.84 19.18
CA SER A 35 -5.30 -0.93 19.36
C SER A 35 -4.85 0.35 20.06
N LEU A 36 -4.06 0.29 21.14
CA LEU A 36 -3.52 1.46 21.82
C LEU A 36 -2.76 2.40 20.86
N VAL A 37 -1.92 1.83 20.00
CA VAL A 37 -1.14 2.63 19.03
C VAL A 37 -2.03 3.21 17.94
N LEU A 38 -2.99 2.45 17.42
CA LEU A 38 -3.92 2.93 16.39
C LEU A 38 -4.89 3.99 16.92
N ASP A 39 -5.39 3.82 18.14
CA ASP A 39 -6.32 4.77 18.76
C ASP A 39 -5.64 6.10 19.12
N ALA A 40 -4.31 6.09 19.21
CA ALA A 40 -3.49 7.24 19.54
C ALA A 40 -3.15 8.13 18.33
N VAL A 41 -3.40 7.70 17.10
CA VAL A 41 -3.07 8.46 15.89
C VAL A 41 -4.31 8.67 15.02
N GLU A 42 -4.34 9.80 14.32
CA GLU A 42 -5.38 10.15 13.35
C GLU A 42 -4.77 10.39 11.96
N PRO A 43 -5.57 10.36 10.88
CA PRO A 43 -5.11 10.80 9.58
C PRO A 43 -4.55 12.23 9.63
N LEU A 44 -3.44 12.46 8.94
CA LEU A 44 -2.81 13.77 8.84
C LEU A 44 -3.61 14.70 7.92
N ASP A 45 -3.19 15.98 7.88
CA ASP A 45 -3.71 16.96 6.93
C ASP A 45 -3.53 16.50 5.49
N CYS A 46 -4.33 17.09 4.59
CA CYS A 46 -4.27 16.82 3.16
C CYS A 46 -3.32 17.78 2.45
N GLU A 47 -2.79 17.33 1.32
CA GLU A 47 -1.97 18.14 0.42
C GLU A 47 -2.35 17.87 -1.04
N ASN A 48 -2.14 18.87 -1.90
CA ASN A 48 -2.41 18.75 -3.32
C ASN A 48 -1.11 18.43 -4.06
N VAL A 49 -1.08 17.30 -4.76
CA VAL A 49 0.12 16.79 -5.44
C VAL A 49 -0.16 16.44 -6.90
N SER A 50 0.89 16.37 -7.72
CA SER A 50 0.77 15.88 -9.09
C SER A 50 0.35 14.41 -9.14
N LEU A 51 -0.27 13.98 -10.26
CA LEU A 51 -0.73 12.59 -10.42
C LEU A 51 0.37 11.55 -10.17
N LEU A 52 1.60 11.80 -10.61
CA LEU A 52 2.70 10.85 -10.42
C LEU A 52 3.15 10.77 -8.95
N GLU A 53 3.09 11.89 -8.21
CA GLU A 53 3.38 11.91 -6.78
C GLU A 53 2.25 11.30 -5.93
N ALA A 54 1.04 11.21 -6.50
CA ALA A 54 -0.13 10.62 -5.85
C ALA A 54 -0.13 9.09 -5.86
N ILE A 55 0.73 8.45 -6.67
CA ILE A 55 0.77 6.98 -6.79
C ILE A 55 1.02 6.32 -5.43
N GLY A 56 0.15 5.36 -5.09
CA GLY A 56 0.20 4.62 -3.83
C GLY A 56 -0.29 5.41 -2.61
N ARG A 57 -0.80 6.63 -2.79
CA ARG A 57 -1.39 7.46 -1.71
C ARG A 57 -2.90 7.31 -1.68
N ILE A 58 -3.49 7.71 -0.57
CA ILE A 58 -4.94 7.69 -0.39
C ILE A 58 -5.53 9.02 -0.84
N SER A 59 -6.54 8.93 -1.71
CA SER A 59 -7.36 10.08 -2.09
C SER A 59 -8.08 10.66 -0.87
N ALA A 60 -7.95 11.97 -0.64
CA ALA A 60 -8.59 12.63 0.48
C ALA A 60 -10.01 13.14 0.15
N SER A 61 -10.34 13.22 -1.14
CA SER A 61 -11.64 13.68 -1.63
C SER A 61 -12.12 12.84 -2.81
N ASP A 62 -13.42 12.95 -3.13
CA ASP A 62 -13.99 12.36 -4.34
C ASP A 62 -13.53 13.16 -5.57
N HIS A 63 -13.00 12.46 -6.56
CA HIS A 63 -12.59 13.04 -7.84
C HIS A 63 -13.65 12.78 -8.90
N VAL A 64 -14.24 13.85 -9.40
CA VAL A 64 -15.37 13.81 -10.35
C VAL A 64 -14.86 14.17 -11.75
N SER A 65 -15.33 13.46 -12.77
CA SER A 65 -15.05 13.80 -14.17
C SER A 65 -15.86 15.02 -14.61
N ASP A 66 -15.23 15.96 -15.27
CA ASP A 66 -15.88 17.15 -15.87
C ASP A 66 -16.51 16.85 -17.25
N ILE A 67 -16.11 15.76 -17.88
CA ILE A 67 -16.62 15.32 -19.20
C ILE A 67 -16.96 13.82 -19.18
N ASP A 68 -17.66 13.37 -20.21
CA ASP A 68 -17.80 11.94 -20.49
C ASP A 68 -16.47 11.36 -21.01
N ILE A 69 -16.08 10.19 -20.55
CA ILE A 69 -14.90 9.44 -21.00
C ILE A 69 -15.38 8.20 -21.78
N SER A 70 -15.28 8.15 -23.09
CA SER A 70 -14.96 9.14 -24.13
C SER A 70 -16.07 10.20 -24.29
N PRO A 71 -15.76 11.43 -24.83
CA PRO A 71 -16.76 12.49 -25.02
C PRO A 71 -17.70 12.27 -26.22
N PHE A 72 -17.50 11.21 -26.99
CA PHE A 72 -18.30 10.84 -28.16
C PHE A 72 -18.31 9.31 -28.34
N ASP A 73 -19.31 8.81 -29.08
CA ASP A 73 -19.33 7.44 -29.58
C ASP A 73 -18.19 7.25 -30.55
N HIS A 74 -17.39 6.20 -30.41
CA HIS A 74 -16.19 6.00 -31.24
C HIS A 74 -16.05 4.55 -31.72
N SER A 75 -15.35 4.39 -32.84
CA SER A 75 -15.10 3.06 -33.36
C SER A 75 -14.16 2.26 -32.49
N ALA A 76 -14.56 1.03 -32.19
CA ALA A 76 -13.70 0.06 -31.51
C ALA A 76 -12.69 -0.63 -32.44
N MET A 77 -12.84 -0.49 -33.75
CA MET A 77 -12.07 -1.19 -34.80
C MET A 77 -11.77 -0.27 -35.98
N ASP A 78 -10.75 -0.59 -36.74
CA ASP A 78 -10.57 -0.07 -38.08
C ASP A 78 -11.62 -0.72 -39.00
N GLY A 79 -12.31 0.06 -39.81
CA GLY A 79 -13.38 -0.48 -40.62
C GLY A 79 -14.21 0.56 -41.37
N PHE A 80 -15.50 0.31 -41.52
CA PHE A 80 -16.44 1.14 -42.22
C PHE A 80 -17.66 1.42 -41.36
N ALA A 81 -17.96 2.67 -41.14
CA ALA A 81 -19.17 3.14 -40.46
C ALA A 81 -20.30 3.32 -41.50
N LEU A 82 -21.46 2.75 -41.22
CA LEU A 82 -22.61 2.72 -42.13
C LEU A 82 -23.91 2.52 -41.36
N VAL A 83 -25.02 2.54 -42.09
CA VAL A 83 -26.35 2.16 -41.54
C VAL A 83 -26.51 0.65 -41.61
N ALA A 84 -26.70 -0.02 -40.46
CA ALA A 84 -26.76 -1.50 -40.38
C ALA A 84 -27.79 -2.13 -41.28
N SER A 85 -28.95 -1.46 -41.51
CA SER A 85 -30.00 -1.94 -42.37
C SER A 85 -29.60 -2.04 -43.86
N ASP A 86 -28.60 -1.27 -44.28
CA ASP A 86 -28.11 -1.29 -45.67
C ASP A 86 -27.49 -2.64 -46.06
N ILE A 87 -26.99 -3.36 -45.06
CA ILE A 87 -26.31 -4.66 -45.25
C ILE A 87 -27.05 -5.81 -44.60
N GLU A 88 -28.33 -5.61 -44.22
CA GLU A 88 -29.14 -6.65 -43.50
C GLU A 88 -29.19 -7.98 -44.28
N ASN A 89 -29.27 -7.90 -45.62
CA ASN A 89 -29.36 -9.06 -46.50
C ASN A 89 -28.04 -9.46 -47.15
N ALA A 90 -26.91 -8.94 -46.65
CA ALA A 90 -25.59 -9.29 -47.17
C ALA A 90 -25.22 -10.73 -46.89
N SER A 91 -24.74 -11.43 -47.91
CA SER A 91 -24.18 -12.78 -47.79
C SER A 91 -23.00 -12.99 -48.74
N PRO A 92 -22.22 -14.06 -48.60
CA PRO A 92 -21.16 -14.38 -49.57
C PRO A 92 -21.66 -14.56 -50.99
N GLU A 93 -22.91 -15.05 -51.18
CA GLU A 93 -23.56 -15.25 -52.46
C GLU A 93 -24.24 -13.97 -52.98
N ASN A 94 -24.55 -13.04 -52.09
CA ASN A 94 -25.16 -11.74 -52.41
C ASN A 94 -24.46 -10.61 -51.66
N PRO A 95 -23.22 -10.27 -52.03
CA PRO A 95 -22.52 -9.17 -51.40
C PRO A 95 -23.16 -7.81 -51.72
N ILE A 96 -23.23 -6.93 -50.72
CA ILE A 96 -23.77 -5.58 -50.87
C ILE A 96 -22.61 -4.60 -51.01
N GLU A 97 -22.56 -3.91 -52.15
CA GLU A 97 -21.53 -2.91 -52.44
C GLU A 97 -21.99 -1.51 -52.04
N LEU A 98 -21.16 -0.83 -51.22
CA LEU A 98 -21.40 0.56 -50.84
C LEU A 98 -20.22 1.46 -51.25
N PRO A 99 -20.51 2.67 -51.75
CA PRO A 99 -19.47 3.69 -52.00
C PRO A 99 -18.88 4.19 -50.67
N VAL A 100 -17.57 4.34 -50.63
CA VAL A 100 -16.83 4.98 -49.54
C VAL A 100 -16.76 6.47 -49.83
N VAL A 101 -17.47 7.28 -49.05
CA VAL A 101 -17.64 8.72 -49.31
C VAL A 101 -16.64 9.59 -48.55
N ALA A 102 -16.07 9.09 -47.49
CA ALA A 102 -15.06 9.79 -46.68
C ALA A 102 -14.19 8.84 -45.89
N GLU A 103 -13.13 9.37 -45.27
CA GLU A 103 -12.27 8.68 -44.32
C GLU A 103 -12.12 9.52 -43.03
N VAL A 104 -12.17 8.88 -41.88
CA VAL A 104 -12.05 9.51 -40.57
C VAL A 104 -10.92 8.85 -39.77
N PRO A 105 -9.71 9.43 -39.79
CA PRO A 105 -8.63 8.98 -38.92
C PRO A 105 -8.90 9.35 -37.46
N ALA A 106 -8.18 8.72 -36.53
CA ALA A 106 -8.23 9.11 -35.13
C ALA A 106 -7.77 10.56 -34.94
N GLY A 107 -8.52 11.34 -34.17
CA GLY A 107 -8.27 12.76 -33.95
C GLY A 107 -8.95 13.70 -34.96
N ASP A 108 -9.69 13.17 -35.94
CA ASP A 108 -10.50 13.90 -36.91
C ASP A 108 -11.97 13.49 -36.80
N PHE A 109 -12.88 14.14 -37.51
CA PHE A 109 -14.29 13.82 -37.53
C PHE A 109 -14.89 14.12 -38.92
N TYR A 110 -16.00 13.47 -39.25
CA TYR A 110 -16.72 13.70 -40.49
C TYR A 110 -17.84 14.74 -40.30
N GLU A 111 -17.78 15.86 -40.98
CA GLU A 111 -18.79 16.93 -40.88
C GLU A 111 -20.10 16.59 -41.60
N GLY A 112 -20.13 15.53 -42.44
CA GLY A 112 -21.31 15.10 -43.17
C GLY A 112 -22.14 14.08 -42.39
N VAL A 113 -23.28 13.71 -42.99
CA VAL A 113 -24.16 12.62 -42.47
C VAL A 113 -24.00 11.40 -43.36
N VAL A 114 -23.77 10.25 -42.79
CA VAL A 114 -23.76 8.96 -43.51
C VAL A 114 -25.19 8.63 -43.91
N SER A 115 -25.46 8.72 -45.20
CA SER A 115 -26.77 8.38 -45.77
C SER A 115 -26.86 6.88 -46.06
N SER A 116 -28.08 6.32 -45.99
CA SER A 116 -28.34 4.95 -46.44
C SER A 116 -27.77 4.75 -47.86
N GLY A 117 -27.14 3.61 -48.08
CA GLY A 117 -26.47 3.26 -49.34
C GLY A 117 -25.05 3.82 -49.47
N SER A 118 -24.43 4.32 -48.41
CA SER A 118 -23.03 4.77 -48.38
C SER A 118 -22.33 4.37 -47.06
N CYS A 119 -21.01 4.38 -47.06
CA CYS A 119 -20.21 4.16 -45.86
C CYS A 119 -19.04 5.12 -45.76
N VAL A 120 -18.51 5.27 -44.56
CA VAL A 120 -17.31 6.07 -44.28
C VAL A 120 -16.23 5.15 -43.70
N ARG A 121 -15.03 5.20 -44.26
CA ARG A 121 -13.88 4.49 -43.68
C ARG A 121 -13.51 5.16 -42.39
N ILE A 122 -13.39 4.36 -41.30
CA ILE A 122 -13.15 4.88 -39.97
C ILE A 122 -12.03 4.09 -39.28
N MET A 123 -11.18 4.80 -38.53
CA MET A 123 -10.12 4.19 -37.74
C MET A 123 -10.54 4.05 -36.27
N THR A 124 -9.92 3.10 -35.60
CA THR A 124 -10.11 2.85 -34.14
C THR A 124 -9.95 4.14 -33.33
N GLY A 125 -10.89 4.46 -32.49
CA GLY A 125 -10.91 5.66 -31.66
C GLY A 125 -11.46 6.91 -32.35
N ALA A 126 -11.73 6.87 -33.65
CA ALA A 126 -12.37 8.01 -34.38
C ALA A 126 -13.86 8.09 -34.00
N PRO A 127 -14.43 9.34 -33.93
CA PRO A 127 -15.85 9.54 -33.71
C PRO A 127 -16.69 8.86 -34.78
N VAL A 128 -17.73 8.14 -34.35
CA VAL A 128 -18.71 7.56 -35.30
C VAL A 128 -19.48 8.70 -35.97
N PRO A 129 -19.47 8.78 -37.34
CA PRO A 129 -20.18 9.82 -38.04
C PRO A 129 -21.70 9.79 -37.80
N GLU A 130 -22.33 10.95 -37.80
CA GLU A 130 -23.77 11.08 -37.74
C GLU A 130 -24.43 10.26 -38.87
N GLY A 131 -25.51 9.56 -38.57
CA GLY A 131 -26.26 8.68 -39.48
C GLY A 131 -25.76 7.24 -39.52
N ALA A 132 -24.52 6.95 -39.14
CA ALA A 132 -24.03 5.58 -38.99
C ALA A 132 -24.43 5.00 -37.60
N ASP A 133 -24.84 3.76 -37.60
CA ASP A 133 -25.21 3.04 -36.38
C ASP A 133 -24.44 1.72 -36.15
N THR A 134 -23.50 1.39 -37.04
CA THR A 134 -22.65 0.22 -36.96
C THR A 134 -21.27 0.47 -37.56
N VAL A 135 -20.27 -0.24 -37.11
CA VAL A 135 -18.94 -0.33 -37.73
C VAL A 135 -18.65 -1.78 -38.10
N VAL A 136 -18.34 -1.99 -39.40
CA VAL A 136 -17.91 -3.30 -39.90
C VAL A 136 -16.40 -3.29 -40.07
N LYS A 137 -15.74 -4.33 -39.48
CA LYS A 137 -14.27 -4.46 -39.47
C LYS A 137 -13.71 -4.51 -40.89
N TYR A 138 -12.57 -3.86 -41.12
CA TYR A 138 -11.86 -3.87 -42.38
C TYR A 138 -11.55 -5.31 -42.89
N GLU A 139 -11.16 -6.22 -42.01
CA GLU A 139 -10.71 -7.57 -42.37
C GLU A 139 -11.81 -8.49 -42.92
N ILE A 140 -13.08 -8.13 -42.74
CA ILE A 140 -14.23 -8.93 -43.22
C ILE A 140 -14.99 -8.31 -44.37
N VAL A 141 -14.41 -7.26 -44.99
CA VAL A 141 -14.95 -6.59 -46.16
C VAL A 141 -14.09 -6.88 -47.39
N THR A 142 -14.67 -6.88 -48.53
CA THR A 142 -13.95 -7.00 -49.82
C THR A 142 -13.79 -5.62 -50.44
N ASN A 143 -12.55 -5.22 -50.72
CA ASN A 143 -12.27 -3.98 -51.41
C ASN A 143 -12.58 -4.13 -52.91
N VAL A 144 -13.46 -3.32 -53.42
CA VAL A 144 -13.89 -3.36 -54.82
C VAL A 144 -13.17 -2.31 -55.67
N GLU A 145 -13.11 -1.09 -55.18
CA GLU A 145 -12.43 0.03 -55.84
C GLU A 145 -11.51 0.78 -54.85
N ASN A 146 -10.38 1.27 -55.31
CA ASN A 146 -9.44 2.12 -54.60
C ASN A 146 -9.01 1.55 -53.23
N GLU A 147 -8.87 0.24 -53.10
CA GLU A 147 -8.49 -0.46 -51.85
C GLU A 147 -9.36 -0.07 -50.64
N GLY A 148 -10.62 0.34 -50.87
CA GLY A 148 -11.52 0.81 -49.83
C GLY A 148 -11.23 2.22 -49.31
N HIS A 149 -10.40 2.99 -50.02
CA HIS A 149 -10.22 4.44 -49.77
C HIS A 149 -11.26 5.30 -50.45
N ALA A 150 -11.53 6.49 -49.93
CA ALA A 150 -12.44 7.44 -50.54
C ALA A 150 -11.75 8.26 -51.63
N PRO A 151 -12.38 8.52 -52.79
CA PRO A 151 -13.59 7.85 -53.26
C PRO A 151 -13.29 6.44 -53.73
N GLY A 152 -14.13 5.48 -53.32
CA GLY A 152 -13.94 4.05 -53.64
C GLY A 152 -15.20 3.25 -53.34
N LYS A 153 -15.06 1.93 -53.31
CA LYS A 153 -16.19 1.03 -53.05
C LYS A 153 -15.74 -0.20 -52.30
N VAL A 154 -16.59 -0.66 -51.37
CA VAL A 154 -16.38 -1.90 -50.60
C VAL A 154 -17.61 -2.78 -50.65
N ALA A 155 -17.44 -4.09 -50.60
CA ALA A 155 -18.50 -5.08 -50.58
C ALA A 155 -18.60 -5.78 -49.20
N PHE A 156 -19.78 -5.83 -48.65
CA PHE A 156 -20.11 -6.50 -47.40
C PHE A 156 -20.72 -7.86 -47.69
N THR A 157 -20.20 -8.90 -47.06
CA THR A 157 -20.62 -10.30 -47.29
C THR A 157 -21.39 -10.89 -46.09
N ALA A 158 -21.66 -10.07 -45.06
CA ALA A 158 -22.41 -10.48 -43.86
C ALA A 158 -23.14 -9.27 -43.27
N PRO A 159 -24.32 -9.47 -42.63
CA PRO A 159 -25.00 -8.39 -41.95
C PRO A 159 -24.29 -7.96 -40.69
N SER A 160 -24.52 -6.74 -40.27
CA SER A 160 -24.10 -6.22 -38.95
C SER A 160 -25.31 -5.73 -38.16
N LYS A 161 -25.17 -5.70 -36.83
CA LYS A 161 -26.24 -5.21 -35.95
C LYS A 161 -25.96 -3.74 -35.58
N PRO A 162 -27.01 -2.92 -35.35
CA PRO A 162 -26.84 -1.61 -34.73
C PRO A 162 -26.03 -1.68 -33.43
N GLY A 163 -25.11 -0.74 -33.22
CA GLY A 163 -24.20 -0.69 -32.09
C GLY A 163 -22.95 -1.60 -32.21
N ALA A 164 -22.85 -2.45 -33.26
CA ALA A 164 -21.69 -3.32 -33.40
C ALA A 164 -20.40 -2.54 -33.60
N ASN A 165 -19.36 -2.87 -32.82
CA ASN A 165 -18.04 -2.24 -32.83
C ASN A 165 -18.06 -0.72 -32.56
N ILE A 166 -19.07 -0.21 -31.89
CA ILE A 166 -19.17 1.16 -31.38
C ILE A 166 -19.00 1.12 -29.87
N ARG A 167 -18.12 1.95 -29.34
CA ARG A 167 -18.01 2.23 -27.90
C ARG A 167 -18.77 3.50 -27.60
N SER A 168 -19.63 3.43 -26.58
CA SER A 168 -20.51 4.54 -26.26
C SER A 168 -19.78 5.67 -25.55
N LYS A 169 -20.23 6.88 -25.82
CA LYS A 169 -19.89 8.06 -25.06
C LYS A 169 -20.11 7.81 -23.56
N GLY A 170 -19.11 8.15 -22.71
CA GLY A 170 -19.18 7.99 -21.26
C GLY A 170 -19.20 6.53 -20.77
N GLU A 171 -18.79 5.57 -21.60
CA GLU A 171 -18.77 4.14 -21.23
C GLU A 171 -17.90 3.88 -19.98
N GLU A 172 -16.78 4.57 -19.82
CA GLU A 172 -15.88 4.41 -18.68
C GLU A 172 -16.32 5.23 -17.46
N VAL A 173 -16.52 6.54 -17.65
CA VAL A 173 -17.01 7.48 -16.62
C VAL A 173 -17.83 8.55 -17.31
N ALA A 174 -19.06 8.77 -16.86
CA ALA A 174 -19.89 9.86 -17.37
C ALA A 174 -19.57 11.19 -16.66
N ALA A 175 -19.84 12.30 -17.34
CA ALA A 175 -19.71 13.64 -16.76
C ALA A 175 -20.49 13.74 -15.44
N GLY A 176 -19.82 14.26 -14.40
CA GLY A 176 -20.38 14.38 -13.05
C GLY A 176 -20.32 13.09 -12.21
N GLN A 177 -19.82 11.98 -12.73
CA GLN A 177 -19.59 10.78 -11.95
C GLN A 177 -18.23 10.79 -11.25
N ILE A 178 -18.16 10.09 -10.12
CA ILE A 178 -16.93 9.93 -9.34
C ILE A 178 -16.06 8.88 -10.03
N ALA A 179 -14.85 9.28 -10.43
CA ALA A 179 -13.82 8.42 -10.99
C ALA A 179 -13.02 7.68 -9.91
N ILE A 180 -12.63 8.38 -8.83
CA ILE A 180 -11.96 7.81 -7.66
C ILE A 180 -12.59 8.42 -6.41
N LYS A 181 -12.94 7.58 -5.44
CA LYS A 181 -13.56 7.99 -4.16
C LYS A 181 -12.51 8.38 -3.12
N ALA A 182 -12.91 9.24 -2.20
CA ALA A 182 -12.18 9.45 -0.97
C ALA A 182 -11.92 8.11 -0.25
N GLY A 183 -10.70 7.92 0.27
CA GLY A 183 -10.27 6.70 0.93
C GLY A 183 -9.72 5.61 0.00
N GLU A 184 -9.81 5.76 -1.32
CA GLU A 184 -9.22 4.82 -2.28
C GLU A 184 -7.74 5.10 -2.52
N VAL A 185 -6.97 4.02 -2.78
CA VAL A 185 -5.56 4.12 -3.16
C VAL A 185 -5.47 4.52 -4.63
N ILE A 186 -4.72 5.57 -4.94
CA ILE A 186 -4.45 5.97 -6.32
C ILE A 186 -3.42 5.00 -6.92
N SER A 187 -3.88 4.13 -7.81
CA SER A 187 -3.04 3.19 -8.56
C SER A 187 -2.48 3.82 -9.83
N PRO A 188 -1.53 3.20 -10.55
CA PRO A 188 -1.10 3.66 -11.87
C PRO A 188 -2.27 3.78 -12.87
N ALA A 189 -3.22 2.83 -12.87
CA ALA A 189 -4.43 2.91 -13.68
C ALA A 189 -5.34 4.06 -13.23
N GLY A 190 -5.46 4.26 -11.91
CA GLY A 190 -6.20 5.40 -11.33
C GLY A 190 -5.63 6.75 -11.76
N ALA A 191 -4.31 6.91 -11.82
CA ALA A 191 -3.69 8.13 -12.32
C ALA A 191 -4.02 8.39 -13.80
N GLY A 192 -4.05 7.34 -14.62
CA GLY A 192 -4.50 7.43 -16.01
C GLY A 192 -5.96 7.88 -16.12
N LEU A 193 -6.84 7.26 -15.32
CA LEU A 193 -8.25 7.63 -15.25
C LEU A 193 -8.46 9.09 -14.82
N LEU A 194 -7.77 9.54 -13.78
CA LEU A 194 -7.83 10.92 -13.29
C LEU A 194 -7.34 11.92 -14.35
N ALA A 195 -6.27 11.57 -15.09
CA ALA A 195 -5.79 12.37 -16.20
C ALA A 195 -6.84 12.48 -17.33
N SER A 196 -7.52 11.37 -17.65
CA SER A 196 -8.63 11.36 -18.62
C SER A 196 -9.83 12.20 -18.14
N CYS A 197 -10.03 12.33 -16.82
CA CYS A 197 -11.02 13.20 -16.20
C CYS A 197 -10.59 14.69 -16.12
N GLY A 198 -9.47 15.07 -16.73
CA GLY A 198 -8.98 16.46 -16.75
C GLY A 198 -8.23 16.91 -15.50
N LEU A 199 -7.89 15.99 -14.60
CA LEU A 199 -7.18 16.31 -13.36
C LEU A 199 -5.66 16.18 -13.55
N SER A 200 -4.91 17.22 -13.21
CA SER A 200 -3.43 17.19 -13.18
C SER A 200 -2.88 17.12 -11.76
N TYR A 201 -3.66 17.55 -10.78
CA TYR A 201 -3.36 17.54 -9.35
C TYR A 201 -4.54 16.96 -8.60
N VAL A 202 -4.24 16.29 -7.49
CA VAL A 202 -5.23 15.63 -6.65
C VAL A 202 -4.90 15.81 -5.17
N GLU A 203 -5.95 15.87 -4.36
CA GLU A 203 -5.84 15.99 -2.92
C GLU A 203 -5.65 14.60 -2.29
N VAL A 204 -4.58 14.44 -1.51
CA VAL A 204 -4.20 13.19 -0.83
C VAL A 204 -3.78 13.46 0.60
N TYR A 205 -3.85 12.47 1.48
CA TYR A 205 -3.32 12.61 2.83
C TYR A 205 -1.80 12.79 2.82
N ARG A 206 -1.28 13.71 3.65
CA ARG A 206 0.15 13.99 3.78
C ARG A 206 0.91 12.77 4.30
N ARG A 207 2.14 12.60 3.85
CA ARG A 207 3.04 11.57 4.35
C ARG A 207 3.60 11.96 5.73
N PRO A 208 3.55 11.07 6.75
CA PRO A 208 4.11 11.37 8.06
C PRO A 208 5.64 11.53 8.00
N ARG A 209 6.15 12.58 8.60
CA ARG A 209 7.57 12.77 8.89
C ARG A 209 7.90 12.00 10.16
N VAL A 210 8.81 11.05 10.08
CA VAL A 210 9.13 10.13 11.17
C VAL A 210 10.57 10.31 11.59
N ALA A 211 10.80 10.84 12.79
CA ALA A 211 12.13 10.87 13.38
C ALA A 211 12.58 9.45 13.72
N VAL A 212 13.81 9.10 13.37
CA VAL A 212 14.44 7.82 13.72
C VAL A 212 15.72 8.10 14.49
N LEU A 213 15.75 7.69 15.75
CA LEU A 213 16.84 7.90 16.69
C LEU A 213 17.48 6.55 17.07
N ALA A 214 18.78 6.38 16.80
CA ALA A 214 19.57 5.27 17.36
C ALA A 214 20.12 5.68 18.72
N ILE A 215 19.88 4.87 19.75
CA ILE A 215 20.38 5.10 21.10
C ILE A 215 21.39 4.00 21.43
N GLY A 216 22.59 4.39 21.80
CA GLY A 216 23.65 3.46 22.21
C GLY A 216 25.02 4.11 22.12
N SER A 217 25.75 4.15 23.23
CA SER A 217 27.11 4.68 23.30
C SER A 217 28.14 3.81 22.57
N GLU A 218 27.76 2.55 22.25
CA GLU A 218 28.55 1.62 21.45
C GLU A 218 28.42 1.85 19.94
N LEU A 219 27.44 2.65 19.51
CA LEU A 219 27.10 2.82 18.10
C LEU A 219 28.06 3.80 17.39
N VAL A 220 28.38 3.49 16.15
CA VAL A 220 29.10 4.40 15.24
C VAL A 220 28.42 4.41 13.87
N ASP A 221 28.67 5.46 13.10
CA ASP A 221 28.15 5.60 11.74
C ASP A 221 28.63 4.46 10.82
N PRO A 222 27.86 4.11 9.77
CA PRO A 222 28.20 2.98 8.89
C PRO A 222 29.55 3.08 8.16
N ASP A 223 30.04 4.27 7.90
CA ASP A 223 31.33 4.52 7.24
C ASP A 223 32.52 4.54 8.25
N THR A 224 32.24 4.55 9.53
CA THR A 224 33.24 4.50 10.59
C THR A 224 33.71 3.09 10.87
N LEU A 225 35.03 2.85 10.97
CA LEU A 225 35.57 1.56 11.42
C LEU A 225 35.39 1.44 12.94
N PRO A 226 34.60 0.44 13.43
CA PRO A 226 34.36 0.30 14.88
C PRO A 226 35.67 -0.01 15.64
N GLU A 227 35.89 0.68 16.76
CA GLU A 227 36.88 0.34 17.75
C GLU A 227 36.41 -0.81 18.65
N LYS A 228 37.27 -1.22 19.60
CA LYS A 228 36.92 -2.29 20.56
C LYS A 228 35.70 -1.89 21.40
N GLY A 229 34.65 -2.65 21.31
CA GLY A 229 33.39 -2.43 22.04
C GLY A 229 32.34 -1.64 21.23
N GLN A 230 32.68 -1.15 20.05
CA GLN A 230 31.78 -0.43 19.16
C GLN A 230 31.19 -1.35 18.08
N ILE A 231 30.00 -0.97 17.61
CA ILE A 231 29.32 -1.58 16.47
C ILE A 231 28.74 -0.50 15.58
N ARG A 232 28.54 -0.81 14.29
CA ARG A 232 27.86 0.11 13.37
C ARG A 232 26.35 0.12 13.59
N ASP A 233 25.75 1.32 13.51
CA ASP A 233 24.31 1.48 13.53
C ASP A 233 23.69 0.91 12.23
N GLY A 234 22.99 -0.20 12.36
CA GLY A 234 22.19 -0.78 11.30
C GLY A 234 20.68 -0.56 11.50
N ASN A 235 20.27 -0.26 12.76
CA ASN A 235 18.86 -0.14 13.09
C ASN A 235 18.22 1.11 12.49
N SER A 236 18.87 2.28 12.58
CA SER A 236 18.32 3.51 11.99
C SER A 236 18.04 3.37 10.51
N TYR A 237 18.94 2.71 9.79
CA TYR A 237 18.79 2.48 8.35
C TYR A 237 17.67 1.47 8.05
N ALA A 238 17.57 0.38 8.83
CA ALA A 238 16.50 -0.60 8.67
C ALA A 238 15.12 0.00 8.97
N ILE A 239 15.00 0.78 10.05
CA ILE A 239 13.76 1.45 10.42
C ILE A 239 13.44 2.60 9.46
N GLY A 240 14.43 3.42 9.07
CA GLY A 240 14.25 4.47 8.07
C GLY A 240 13.75 3.92 6.72
N ALA A 241 14.35 2.82 6.25
CA ALA A 241 13.89 2.12 5.05
C ALA A 241 12.46 1.56 5.23
N SER A 242 12.13 1.05 6.43
CA SER A 242 10.79 0.57 6.73
C SER A 242 9.76 1.71 6.77
N VAL A 243 10.12 2.90 7.23
CA VAL A 243 9.31 4.12 7.15
C VAL A 243 9.05 4.50 5.70
N LEU A 244 10.08 4.54 4.84
CA LEU A 244 9.93 4.79 3.40
C LEU A 244 8.95 3.78 2.77
N LYS A 245 9.13 2.50 3.06
CA LYS A 245 8.27 1.43 2.54
C LYS A 245 6.83 1.51 3.07
N ALA A 246 6.63 2.05 4.28
CA ALA A 246 5.31 2.35 4.83
C ALA A 246 4.66 3.59 4.21
N GLY A 247 5.39 4.34 3.37
CA GLY A 247 4.93 5.56 2.71
C GLY A 247 5.27 6.84 3.46
N GLY A 248 5.96 6.78 4.61
CA GLY A 248 6.39 7.92 5.39
C GLY A 248 7.71 8.54 4.90
N ILE A 249 8.10 9.63 5.52
CA ILE A 249 9.36 10.36 5.27
C ILE A 249 10.26 10.19 6.49
N PRO A 250 11.33 9.37 6.44
CA PRO A 250 12.25 9.23 7.56
C PRO A 250 13.13 10.47 7.71
N VAL A 251 13.32 10.90 8.94
CA VAL A 251 14.26 11.93 9.36
C VAL A 251 15.25 11.26 10.32
N LEU A 252 16.43 10.91 9.80
CA LEU A 252 17.45 10.26 10.61
C LEU A 252 18.16 11.30 11.49
N PHE A 253 18.20 11.06 12.79
CA PHE A 253 18.97 11.85 13.75
C PHE A 253 20.35 11.24 13.94
N SER A 254 21.29 12.04 14.42
CA SER A 254 22.60 11.54 14.86
C SER A 254 22.43 10.52 15.99
N ILE A 255 23.39 9.60 16.13
CA ILE A 255 23.41 8.62 17.21
C ILE A 255 23.38 9.33 18.56
N VAL A 256 22.46 8.90 19.43
CA VAL A 256 22.26 9.46 20.76
C VAL A 256 22.97 8.57 21.79
N PRO A 257 23.87 9.11 22.63
CA PRO A 257 24.48 8.34 23.68
C PRO A 257 23.47 7.91 24.76
N ASP A 258 23.82 6.91 25.56
CA ASP A 258 23.01 6.45 26.70
C ASP A 258 23.07 7.44 27.87
N GLU A 259 22.69 8.67 27.61
CA GLU A 259 22.62 9.78 28.55
C GLU A 259 21.21 10.37 28.56
N LYS A 260 20.52 10.31 29.70
CA LYS A 260 19.11 10.69 29.83
C LYS A 260 18.85 12.13 29.36
N ASP A 261 19.70 13.10 29.76
CA ASP A 261 19.50 14.50 29.42
C ASP A 261 19.65 14.75 27.92
N VAL A 262 20.63 14.09 27.26
CA VAL A 262 20.84 14.18 25.82
C VAL A 262 19.68 13.56 25.09
N LEU A 263 19.23 12.37 25.50
CA LEU A 263 18.08 11.69 24.92
C LEU A 263 16.79 12.52 25.06
N THR A 264 16.54 13.08 26.26
CA THR A 264 15.38 13.94 26.50
C THR A 264 15.38 15.13 25.54
N LYS A 265 16.50 15.84 25.43
CA LYS A 265 16.62 16.97 24.53
C LYS A 265 16.37 16.57 23.07
N THR A 266 16.99 15.47 22.61
CA THR A 266 16.85 15.01 21.24
C THR A 266 15.40 14.56 20.92
N VAL A 267 14.71 13.90 21.86
CA VAL A 267 13.30 13.53 21.69
C VAL A 267 12.41 14.79 21.59
N LEU A 268 12.64 15.79 22.45
CA LEU A 268 11.90 17.05 22.40
C LEU A 268 12.11 17.77 21.06
N GLU A 269 13.37 17.87 20.59
CA GLU A 269 13.68 18.45 19.26
C GLU A 269 12.99 17.66 18.13
N ALA A 270 12.97 16.33 18.21
CA ALA A 270 12.32 15.48 17.22
C ALA A 270 10.80 15.71 17.13
N THR A 271 10.14 15.98 18.27
CA THR A 271 8.71 16.26 18.32
C THR A 271 8.31 17.60 17.68
N GLU A 272 9.23 18.58 17.59
CA GLU A 272 8.94 19.88 16.96
C GLU A 272 8.86 19.80 15.43
N GLY A 273 9.56 18.82 14.80
CA GLY A 273 9.68 18.75 13.34
C GLY A 273 9.11 17.48 12.68
N CYS A 274 8.61 16.54 13.48
CA CYS A 274 8.14 15.25 13.00
C CYS A 274 6.76 14.90 13.58
N ASP A 275 6.01 14.10 12.83
CA ASP A 275 4.66 13.66 13.20
C ASP A 275 4.68 12.40 14.08
N PHE A 276 5.82 11.72 14.12
CA PHE A 276 6.03 10.49 14.86
C PHE A 276 7.52 10.35 15.18
N VAL A 277 7.86 9.86 16.38
CA VAL A 277 9.24 9.58 16.78
C VAL A 277 9.41 8.08 17.02
N VAL A 278 10.44 7.48 16.42
CA VAL A 278 10.82 6.10 16.63
C VAL A 278 12.25 6.06 17.15
N THR A 279 12.46 5.43 18.31
CA THR A 279 13.81 5.17 18.81
C THR A 279 14.17 3.70 18.68
N THR A 280 15.43 3.36 18.52
CA THR A 280 15.96 2.00 18.58
C THR A 280 17.10 1.95 19.62
N GLY A 281 17.00 1.04 20.58
CA GLY A 281 17.83 1.07 21.80
C GLY A 281 17.15 1.88 22.90
N GLY A 282 17.69 1.81 24.11
CA GLY A 282 17.17 2.50 25.29
C GLY A 282 15.78 2.03 25.76
N ALA A 283 15.27 0.90 25.26
CA ALA A 283 13.92 0.38 25.53
C ALA A 283 13.94 -1.06 26.06
N SER A 284 14.91 -1.45 26.91
CA SER A 284 14.97 -2.77 27.55
C SER A 284 14.81 -2.62 29.07
N THR A 285 15.17 -3.61 29.86
CA THR A 285 15.10 -3.58 31.32
C THR A 285 16.46 -3.31 31.97
N GLY A 286 17.38 -2.66 31.26
CA GLY A 286 18.71 -2.34 31.73
C GLY A 286 18.79 -1.00 32.46
N ASP A 287 19.83 -0.81 33.26
CA ASP A 287 20.06 0.42 34.03
C ASP A 287 20.27 1.68 33.14
N TYR A 288 20.40 1.50 31.84
CA TYR A 288 20.64 2.55 30.82
C TYR A 288 19.48 2.72 29.81
N ASP A 289 18.31 2.17 30.11
CA ASP A 289 17.15 2.22 29.24
C ASP A 289 16.22 3.39 29.62
N PHE A 290 16.56 4.59 29.12
CA PHE A 290 15.95 5.84 29.55
C PHE A 290 14.70 6.26 28.77
N ILE A 291 14.34 5.60 27.65
CA ILE A 291 13.21 6.08 26.80
C ILE A 291 11.86 6.02 27.54
N GLU A 292 11.65 5.02 28.38
CA GLU A 292 10.44 4.91 29.21
C GLU A 292 10.34 6.11 30.17
N ASP A 293 11.45 6.45 30.83
CA ASP A 293 11.52 7.60 31.75
C ASP A 293 11.29 8.92 31.01
N VAL A 294 11.93 9.10 29.84
CA VAL A 294 11.76 10.30 29.01
C VAL A 294 10.31 10.52 28.64
N VAL A 295 9.62 9.46 28.15
CA VAL A 295 8.19 9.54 27.79
C VAL A 295 7.32 9.79 29.04
N ARG A 296 7.64 9.17 30.18
CA ARG A 296 6.86 9.32 31.42
C ARG A 296 7.01 10.70 32.04
N GLU A 297 8.21 11.28 32.00
CA GLU A 297 8.51 12.57 32.62
C GLU A 297 8.08 13.78 31.74
N ASN A 298 8.11 13.62 30.42
CA ASN A 298 7.81 14.70 29.47
C ASN A 298 6.47 14.54 28.74
N GLY A 299 5.67 13.53 29.12
CA GLY A 299 4.41 13.28 28.45
C GLY A 299 3.57 12.20 29.11
N THR A 300 3.03 11.29 28.31
CA THR A 300 2.14 10.21 28.78
C THR A 300 2.61 8.86 28.26
N LEU A 301 2.99 7.96 29.16
CA LEU A 301 3.31 6.58 28.82
C LEU A 301 2.02 5.75 28.75
N LEU A 302 1.82 5.02 27.66
CA LEU A 302 0.66 4.16 27.42
C LEU A 302 0.99 2.67 27.49
N MET A 303 2.23 2.28 27.13
CA MET A 303 2.66 0.90 27.03
C MET A 303 4.17 0.78 27.18
N ASP A 304 4.64 -0.33 27.80
CA ASP A 304 6.06 -0.67 27.98
C ASP A 304 6.41 -2.10 27.60
N PHE A 305 5.47 -3.06 27.70
CA PHE A 305 5.74 -4.47 27.38
C PHE A 305 4.60 -5.12 26.59
N VAL A 306 4.99 -5.88 25.54
CA VAL A 306 4.05 -6.60 24.65
C VAL A 306 4.32 -8.10 24.66
N ASN A 307 3.26 -8.89 24.62
CA ASN A 307 3.32 -10.36 24.62
C ASN A 307 3.78 -10.94 23.27
N MET A 308 4.94 -10.48 22.79
CA MET A 308 5.52 -10.91 21.52
C MET A 308 6.99 -11.33 21.62
N ARG A 309 7.46 -12.10 20.66
CA ARG A 309 8.84 -12.53 20.49
C ARG A 309 9.22 -12.59 19.00
N PRO A 310 10.34 -11.91 18.58
CA PRO A 310 11.15 -10.98 19.36
C PRO A 310 10.40 -9.68 19.67
N GLY A 311 10.93 -8.85 20.58
CA GLY A 311 10.39 -7.51 20.86
C GLY A 311 9.41 -7.47 22.03
N LYS A 312 9.81 -7.98 23.23
CA LYS A 312 9.02 -7.90 24.45
C LYS A 312 8.91 -6.46 24.96
N ALA A 313 10.03 -5.75 25.05
CA ALA A 313 10.09 -4.36 25.45
C ALA A 313 9.74 -3.46 24.26
N GLN A 314 8.68 -2.67 24.38
CA GLN A 314 8.11 -1.79 23.37
C GLN A 314 7.48 -0.60 24.09
N THR A 315 8.19 0.49 24.22
CA THR A 315 7.68 1.71 24.87
C THR A 315 6.82 2.49 23.91
N PHE A 316 5.63 2.88 24.32
CA PHE A 316 4.77 3.76 23.51
C PHE A 316 4.06 4.80 24.37
N GLY A 317 4.01 6.02 23.90
CA GLY A 317 3.33 7.13 24.54
C GLY A 317 3.41 8.41 23.72
N PHE A 318 3.21 9.55 24.38
CA PHE A 318 3.26 10.88 23.79
C PHE A 318 4.27 11.76 24.50
N VAL A 319 4.95 12.61 23.73
CA VAL A 319 5.73 13.75 24.19
C VAL A 319 5.32 14.95 23.32
N ASN A 320 4.92 16.08 23.91
CA ASN A 320 4.41 17.24 23.19
C ASN A 320 3.31 16.89 22.17
N ASP A 321 2.35 16.03 22.54
CA ASP A 321 1.27 15.52 21.68
C ASP A 321 1.77 14.71 20.45
N THR A 322 3.08 14.46 20.31
CA THR A 322 3.65 13.63 19.28
C THR A 322 3.80 12.20 19.75
N PRO A 323 3.35 11.19 18.99
CA PRO A 323 3.56 9.78 19.32
C PRO A 323 5.05 9.43 19.34
N VAL A 324 5.51 8.79 20.41
CA VAL A 324 6.89 8.31 20.58
C VAL A 324 6.88 6.81 20.78
N PHE A 325 7.61 6.09 19.95
CA PHE A 325 7.71 4.64 20.00
C PHE A 325 9.15 4.18 20.22
N GLY A 326 9.44 3.61 21.38
CA GLY A 326 10.73 3.02 21.72
C GLY A 326 10.79 1.55 21.33
N LEU A 327 11.61 1.23 20.34
CA LEU A 327 11.90 -0.13 19.89
C LEU A 327 13.16 -0.66 20.59
N SER A 328 13.21 -1.99 20.83
CA SER A 328 14.41 -2.64 21.35
C SER A 328 15.64 -2.41 20.47
N GLY A 329 16.84 -2.32 21.06
CA GLY A 329 18.11 -2.26 20.32
C GLY A 329 18.47 -3.53 19.55
N ASN A 330 17.84 -4.68 19.85
CA ASN A 330 18.05 -5.91 19.07
C ASN A 330 17.40 -5.80 17.67
N PRO A 331 18.16 -5.97 16.57
CA PRO A 331 17.69 -5.77 15.21
C PRO A 331 16.36 -6.45 14.86
N ALA A 332 16.22 -7.75 15.16
CA ALA A 332 14.99 -8.45 14.85
C ALA A 332 13.81 -8.02 15.74
N ALA A 333 14.06 -7.54 16.94
CA ALA A 333 13.02 -7.03 17.83
C ALA A 333 12.53 -5.66 17.35
N ALA A 334 13.45 -4.77 16.96
CA ALA A 334 13.14 -3.47 16.37
C ALA A 334 12.30 -3.64 15.10
N TYR A 335 12.76 -4.46 14.16
CA TYR A 335 12.07 -4.68 12.91
C TYR A 335 10.67 -5.31 13.09
N CYS A 336 10.53 -6.34 13.94
CA CYS A 336 9.21 -6.92 14.24
C CYS A 336 8.28 -5.94 14.95
N GLY A 337 8.81 -5.16 15.91
CA GLY A 337 8.02 -4.11 16.60
C GLY A 337 7.52 -3.06 15.61
N PHE A 338 8.38 -2.60 14.73
CA PHE A 338 7.99 -1.66 13.67
C PHE A 338 6.87 -2.25 12.81
N GLU A 339 7.06 -3.45 12.27
CA GLU A 339 6.08 -4.06 11.36
C GLU A 339 4.72 -4.31 12.01
N MET A 340 4.70 -4.71 13.28
CA MET A 340 3.46 -5.06 13.98
C MET A 340 2.73 -3.85 14.56
N LEU A 341 3.45 -2.82 14.98
CA LEU A 341 2.88 -1.73 15.78
C LEU A 341 3.07 -0.35 15.15
N VAL A 342 4.27 0.00 14.69
CA VAL A 342 4.55 1.35 14.15
C VAL A 342 4.00 1.49 12.72
N ARG A 343 4.28 0.53 11.84
CA ARG A 343 3.82 0.57 10.45
C ARG A 343 2.30 0.75 10.31
N PRO A 344 1.45 0.03 11.06
CA PRO A 344 -0.01 0.25 11.03
C PRO A 344 -0.41 1.68 11.37
N ALA A 345 0.23 2.30 12.38
CA ALA A 345 -0.02 3.69 12.74
C ALA A 345 0.35 4.66 11.60
N LEU A 346 1.54 4.49 11.00
CA LEU A 346 1.96 5.32 9.87
C LEU A 346 1.01 5.18 8.67
N ARG A 347 0.45 4.00 8.44
CA ARG A 347 -0.57 3.77 7.39
C ARG A 347 -1.88 4.49 7.74
N LYS A 348 -2.36 4.41 9.00
CA LYS A 348 -3.55 5.16 9.44
C LYS A 348 -3.36 6.66 9.27
N MET A 349 -2.20 7.20 9.65
CA MET A 349 -1.86 8.62 9.48
C MET A 349 -1.92 9.09 8.01
N GLN A 350 -1.77 8.19 7.05
CA GLN A 350 -1.88 8.45 5.62
C GLN A 350 -3.28 8.16 5.05
N GLY A 351 -4.29 7.97 5.90
CA GLY A 351 -5.68 7.76 5.49
C GLY A 351 -6.02 6.33 5.04
N TYR A 352 -5.11 5.36 5.17
CA TYR A 352 -5.45 3.96 4.85
C TYR A 352 -6.48 3.41 5.83
N LEU A 353 -7.43 2.64 5.34
CA LEU A 353 -8.45 1.95 6.14
C LEU A 353 -8.03 0.51 6.50
N ALA A 354 -7.10 -0.08 5.76
CA ALA A 354 -6.55 -1.41 6.02
C ALA A 354 -5.05 -1.30 6.32
N PHE A 355 -4.65 -1.76 7.49
CA PHE A 355 -3.28 -1.59 8.00
C PHE A 355 -2.49 -2.90 8.02
N ASP A 356 -3.18 -4.05 7.87
CA ASP A 356 -2.55 -5.36 7.98
C ASP A 356 -1.64 -5.68 6.80
N ARG A 357 -0.58 -6.40 7.09
CA ARG A 357 0.17 -7.07 6.03
C ARG A 357 -0.72 -8.16 5.40
N PRO A 358 -0.67 -8.33 4.09
CA PRO A 358 -1.25 -9.50 3.48
C PRO A 358 -0.72 -10.77 4.15
N HIS A 359 -1.57 -11.79 4.29
CA HIS A 359 -1.16 -13.03 4.91
C HIS A 359 -1.70 -14.24 4.15
N VAL A 360 -1.01 -15.34 4.29
CA VAL A 360 -1.42 -16.64 3.77
C VAL A 360 -1.25 -17.70 4.86
N TRP A 361 -1.95 -18.82 4.70
CA TRP A 361 -1.76 -19.98 5.55
C TRP A 361 -0.85 -20.99 4.84
N ALA A 362 0.21 -21.41 5.53
CA ALA A 362 1.21 -22.33 4.96
C ALA A 362 1.57 -23.43 5.99
N ARG A 363 2.01 -24.58 5.46
CA ARG A 363 2.45 -25.69 6.31
C ARG A 363 3.93 -25.55 6.66
N LEU A 364 4.27 -25.69 7.94
CA LEU A 364 5.65 -25.72 8.40
C LEU A 364 6.40 -26.89 7.75
N THR A 365 7.59 -26.62 7.18
CA THR A 365 8.46 -27.68 6.63
C THR A 365 9.18 -28.47 7.70
N ASN A 366 9.44 -27.84 8.87
CA ASN A 366 10.20 -28.42 9.98
C ASN A 366 9.53 -28.05 11.30
N ASP A 367 9.83 -28.81 12.35
CA ASP A 367 9.42 -28.50 13.71
C ASP A 367 9.90 -27.10 14.12
N ALA A 368 9.01 -26.29 14.68
CA ALA A 368 9.33 -24.98 15.20
C ALA A 368 9.35 -25.00 16.74
N LYS A 369 10.44 -24.52 17.35
CA LYS A 369 10.56 -24.46 18.82
C LYS A 369 9.69 -23.33 19.37
N LYS A 370 8.79 -23.67 20.28
CA LYS A 370 7.99 -22.73 21.06
C LYS A 370 8.59 -22.61 22.46
N LYS A 371 9.50 -21.65 22.66
CA LYS A 371 10.30 -21.56 23.90
C LYS A 371 9.56 -20.96 25.09
N ASP A 372 8.51 -20.18 24.84
CA ASP A 372 7.71 -19.51 25.88
C ASP A 372 6.26 -19.30 25.41
N ALA A 373 5.42 -18.74 26.28
CA ALA A 373 4.00 -18.54 26.02
C ALA A 373 3.66 -17.36 25.11
N ARG A 374 4.62 -16.50 24.78
CA ARG A 374 4.38 -15.32 23.93
C ARG A 374 4.04 -15.72 22.52
N ARG A 375 3.40 -14.80 21.78
CA ARG A 375 3.28 -14.90 20.33
C ARG A 375 4.67 -14.82 19.70
N ILE A 376 5.01 -15.76 18.82
CA ILE A 376 6.33 -15.81 18.19
C ILE A 376 6.20 -15.51 16.71
N TYR A 377 7.02 -14.58 16.23
CA TYR A 377 7.18 -14.23 14.83
C TYR A 377 8.49 -14.84 14.31
N LEU A 378 8.38 -15.93 13.58
CA LEU A 378 9.54 -16.60 12.98
C LEU A 378 9.88 -15.99 11.62
N ARG A 379 11.10 -15.49 11.45
CA ARG A 379 11.62 -15.11 10.14
C ARG A 379 11.67 -16.36 9.27
N SER A 380 11.02 -16.32 8.13
CA SER A 380 10.74 -17.51 7.35
C SER A 380 10.75 -17.23 5.86
N THR A 381 10.94 -18.28 5.07
CA THR A 381 10.75 -18.24 3.62
C THR A 381 9.51 -19.03 3.27
N LEU A 382 8.61 -18.40 2.53
CA LEU A 382 7.39 -18.98 1.98
C LEU A 382 7.71 -19.45 0.55
N GLU A 383 7.31 -20.65 0.23
CA GLU A 383 7.56 -21.28 -1.08
C GLU A 383 6.29 -22.00 -1.55
N ARG A 384 5.97 -21.87 -2.84
CA ARG A 384 4.95 -22.69 -3.49
C ARG A 384 5.62 -23.86 -4.22
N LYS A 385 5.11 -25.06 -3.98
CA LYS A 385 5.55 -26.27 -4.69
C LYS A 385 4.87 -26.40 -6.05
N GLU A 386 5.39 -27.29 -6.89
CA GLU A 386 4.83 -27.62 -8.21
C GLU A 386 3.38 -28.11 -8.14
N ASP A 387 3.01 -28.82 -7.05
CA ASP A 387 1.64 -29.29 -6.79
C ASP A 387 0.67 -28.20 -6.29
N GLY A 388 1.13 -26.94 -6.21
CA GLY A 388 0.37 -25.81 -5.73
C GLY A 388 0.34 -25.63 -4.21
N THR A 389 0.89 -26.55 -3.42
CA THR A 389 0.95 -26.42 -1.96
C THR A 389 1.88 -25.30 -1.53
N VAL A 390 1.42 -24.47 -0.58
CA VAL A 390 2.22 -23.42 0.03
C VAL A 390 2.85 -23.93 1.32
N GLN A 391 4.16 -23.83 1.42
CA GLN A 391 4.94 -24.23 2.59
C GLN A 391 5.76 -23.07 3.12
N VAL A 392 6.05 -23.12 4.43
CA VAL A 392 6.88 -22.13 5.10
C VAL A 392 8.04 -22.81 5.82
N ARG A 393 9.23 -22.29 5.56
CA ARG A 393 10.47 -22.77 6.18
C ARG A 393 11.03 -21.69 7.10
N PRO A 394 11.00 -21.89 8.42
CA PRO A 394 11.67 -20.99 9.35
C PRO A 394 13.18 -20.94 9.11
N ALA A 395 13.77 -19.75 9.19
CA ALA A 395 15.21 -19.56 9.11
C ALA A 395 15.92 -20.38 10.22
N LYS A 396 17.10 -20.91 9.92
CA LYS A 396 17.88 -21.74 10.87
C LYS A 396 18.20 -21.01 12.16
N SER A 397 18.52 -19.70 12.09
CA SER A 397 18.73 -18.86 13.25
C SER A 397 17.57 -17.90 13.44
N GLN A 398 17.02 -17.90 14.67
CA GLN A 398 16.01 -16.96 15.12
C GLN A 398 16.58 -16.02 16.20
N SER A 399 17.91 -15.76 16.18
CA SER A 399 18.55 -14.81 17.08
C SER A 399 18.01 -13.39 16.86
N SER A 400 17.74 -12.68 17.96
CA SER A 400 17.21 -11.31 17.90
C SER A 400 18.23 -10.29 17.37
N GLY A 401 19.53 -10.61 17.40
CA GLY A 401 20.60 -9.75 16.91
C GLY A 401 20.88 -9.82 15.41
N LEU A 402 20.03 -10.47 14.59
CA LEU A 402 20.32 -10.73 13.19
C LEU A 402 19.28 -10.09 12.24
N PHE A 403 19.75 -9.33 11.26
CA PHE A 403 18.96 -8.87 10.12
C PHE A 403 18.92 -9.90 8.97
N SER A 404 19.98 -10.70 8.79
CA SER A 404 20.10 -11.60 7.62
C SER A 404 18.91 -12.54 7.42
N PRO A 405 18.20 -13.05 8.46
CA PRO A 405 17.00 -13.85 8.25
C PRO A 405 15.79 -13.07 7.67
N PHE A 406 15.76 -11.74 7.77
CA PHE A 406 14.75 -10.91 7.09
C PHE A 406 15.14 -10.70 5.63
N GLN A 407 16.42 -10.45 5.35
CA GLN A 407 16.91 -10.24 3.99
C GLN A 407 16.73 -11.49 3.11
N SER A 408 16.90 -12.68 3.69
CA SER A 408 16.76 -13.96 2.98
C SER A 408 15.35 -14.57 3.08
N GLY A 409 14.50 -14.01 3.91
CA GLY A 409 13.11 -14.43 4.10
C GLY A 409 12.13 -13.45 3.47
N ASN A 410 10.90 -13.88 3.27
CA ASN A 410 9.82 -13.07 2.69
C ASN A 410 8.56 -13.01 3.56
N CYS A 411 8.58 -13.67 4.73
CA CYS A 411 7.44 -13.67 5.64
C CYS A 411 7.81 -13.87 7.11
N LEU A 412 6.85 -13.55 7.98
CA LEU A 412 6.84 -13.93 9.39
C LEU A 412 5.81 -15.03 9.61
N ALA A 413 6.27 -16.25 9.92
CA ALA A 413 5.36 -17.31 10.37
C ALA A 413 4.99 -17.09 11.84
N VAL A 414 3.69 -17.06 12.13
CA VAL A 414 3.15 -16.72 13.45
C VAL A 414 2.87 -17.99 14.23
N LEU A 415 3.54 -18.15 15.37
CA LEU A 415 3.17 -19.16 16.35
C LEU A 415 2.30 -18.49 17.43
N PRO A 416 1.07 -18.97 17.66
CA PRO A 416 0.11 -18.32 18.54
C PRO A 416 0.59 -18.29 19.99
N GLU A 417 -0.07 -17.51 20.81
CA GLU A 417 0.13 -17.45 22.26
C GLU A 417 -0.21 -18.80 22.93
N GLY A 418 0.29 -18.97 24.13
CA GLY A 418 0.13 -20.21 24.88
C GLY A 418 1.36 -21.14 24.79
N VAL A 419 1.43 -22.11 25.67
CA VAL A 419 2.53 -23.10 25.76
C VAL A 419 2.01 -24.41 25.22
N PRO A 420 2.52 -24.94 24.09
CA PRO A 420 2.14 -26.24 23.61
C PRO A 420 2.71 -27.36 24.53
N GLU A 421 2.03 -28.46 24.64
CA GLU A 421 2.43 -29.61 25.49
C GLU A 421 3.85 -30.09 25.18
N SER A 422 4.21 -30.16 23.89
CA SER A 422 5.54 -30.60 23.44
C SER A 422 6.58 -29.48 23.40
N LYS A 423 6.24 -28.24 23.77
CA LYS A 423 7.09 -27.05 23.61
C LYS A 423 7.65 -26.87 22.18
N LYS A 424 7.01 -27.47 21.22
CA LYS A 424 7.27 -27.35 19.78
C LYS A 424 5.96 -27.35 18.99
N ILE A 425 5.99 -26.80 17.81
CA ILE A 425 4.95 -26.92 16.80
C ILE A 425 5.50 -27.84 15.73
N GLU A 426 4.78 -28.91 15.42
CA GLU A 426 5.28 -29.97 14.53
C GLU A 426 5.29 -29.54 13.06
N ALA A 427 6.20 -30.12 12.29
CA ALA A 427 6.19 -30.02 10.83
C ALA A 427 4.83 -30.45 10.28
N GLY A 428 4.38 -29.81 9.19
CA GLY A 428 3.05 -30.03 8.62
C GLY A 428 1.94 -29.19 9.26
N THR A 429 2.15 -28.60 10.45
CA THR A 429 1.18 -27.69 11.08
C THR A 429 0.94 -26.47 10.18
N LEU A 430 -0.34 -26.12 9.99
CA LEU A 430 -0.76 -24.93 9.28
C LEU A 430 -0.58 -23.69 10.17
N VAL A 431 0.18 -22.72 9.70
CA VAL A 431 0.44 -21.46 10.42
C VAL A 431 0.16 -20.26 9.54
N GLN A 432 -0.23 -19.15 10.14
CA GLN A 432 -0.37 -17.87 9.46
C GLN A 432 1.01 -17.31 9.12
N CYS A 433 1.19 -16.83 7.90
CA CYS A 433 2.41 -16.21 7.41
C CYS A 433 2.11 -14.79 6.94
N LEU A 434 2.64 -13.79 7.65
CA LEU A 434 2.53 -12.38 7.27
C LEU A 434 3.57 -12.09 6.19
N LEU A 435 3.15 -11.60 5.04
CA LEU A 435 4.03 -11.29 3.92
C LEU A 435 4.77 -9.98 4.18
N LEU A 436 6.10 -10.02 4.21
CA LEU A 436 6.93 -8.83 4.42
C LEU A 436 7.30 -8.19 3.07
N ASP A 437 7.93 -8.96 2.23
CA ASP A 437 8.42 -8.59 0.92
C ASP A 437 8.04 -9.69 -0.06
N VAL A 438 7.04 -9.40 -0.89
CA VAL A 438 6.67 -10.28 -2.01
C VAL A 438 7.16 -9.57 -3.25
N ASP A 439 8.28 -10.04 -3.78
CA ASP A 439 8.85 -9.59 -5.02
C ASP A 439 8.32 -10.43 -6.19
N GLU A 440 8.43 -9.94 -7.41
CA GLU A 440 7.93 -10.59 -8.64
C GLU A 440 8.49 -12.02 -8.84
N GLY A 441 9.63 -12.34 -8.22
CA GLY A 441 10.21 -13.68 -8.20
C GLY A 441 9.57 -14.67 -7.22
N VAL A 442 8.67 -14.21 -6.33
CA VAL A 442 8.01 -15.06 -5.35
C VAL A 442 6.64 -15.48 -5.87
N VAL A 443 6.58 -16.67 -6.42
CA VAL A 443 5.32 -17.30 -6.81
C VAL A 443 4.66 -17.88 -5.55
N ILE A 444 3.64 -17.21 -5.05
CA ILE A 444 2.79 -17.67 -3.92
C ILE A 444 1.51 -18.29 -4.48
#